data_111b4c536e818a1c85993413d569b76c
#
_entry.id   111b4c536e818a1c85993413d569b76c
#
_cell.length_a   1.000
_cell.length_b   1.000
_cell.length_c   1.000
_cell.angle_alpha   90.00
_cell.angle_beta   90.00
_cell.angle_gamma   90.00
#
_symmetry.space_group_name_H-M   'P 1'
#
loop_
_entity.id
_entity.type
_entity.pdbx_description
1 polymer ?
#
loop_
_entity_poly.entity_id
_entity_poly.type
_entity_poly.pdbx_seq_one_letter_code
_entity_poly.pdbx_strand_id
1 'polypeptide(L)'
;MLDTPSNRPALPAEIARRRTFAIISHPDAGKTTLTEKFLLFGGAIQMAGQVRAKGEARRTRSDFMAMEKDRGISVSASAMSFDFMNKGTNFRFNLVDTPGHSDFSEDTYRTLTAVDAAVMVIDGAKGVESQTQKLFEVCRMRDLPILTFCNKMDRESRDVFEIIDEIQENLAIDVTPASWPIGVGRDFIGCYDILRDRLELMDRADRNKVSESIAIEGLDDPKLAEHVPAALLEKLREDLEMVRELMPPLDAALMAEGSL
;
A
#
# COMPACT_ATOMS: atom_id res chain seq x y z
N MET A 1 26.01 -34.24 -27.09
CA MET A 1 25.15 -33.12 -26.67
C MET A 1 25.36 -32.96 -25.19
N LEU A 2 26.08 -31.93 -24.81
CA LEU A 2 26.43 -31.69 -23.41
C LEU A 2 25.29 -30.86 -22.80
N ASP A 3 24.57 -31.45 -21.83
CA ASP A 3 23.62 -30.76 -21.00
C ASP A 3 24.35 -29.64 -20.22
N THR A 4 24.11 -28.41 -20.59
CA THR A 4 24.48 -27.26 -19.78
C THR A 4 23.65 -27.32 -18.49
N PRO A 5 24.27 -27.35 -17.30
CA PRO A 5 23.53 -27.36 -16.06
C PRO A 5 22.65 -26.11 -16.03
N SER A 6 21.33 -26.28 -15.94
CA SER A 6 20.38 -25.20 -15.83
C SER A 6 20.72 -24.42 -14.57
N ASN A 7 21.08 -23.17 -14.71
CA ASN A 7 21.34 -22.21 -13.61
C ASN A 7 20.04 -21.79 -12.91
N ARG A 8 19.12 -22.74 -12.68
CA ARG A 8 17.89 -22.53 -11.96
C ARG A 8 18.15 -22.72 -10.47
N PRO A 9 17.80 -21.75 -9.64
CA PRO A 9 17.90 -21.91 -8.19
C PRO A 9 17.12 -23.15 -7.74
N ALA A 10 17.59 -23.80 -6.68
CA ALA A 10 16.87 -24.93 -6.10
C ALA A 10 15.43 -24.54 -5.75
N LEU A 11 14.49 -25.44 -5.95
CA LEU A 11 13.05 -25.19 -5.73
C LEU A 11 12.71 -24.53 -4.39
N PRO A 12 13.34 -24.91 -3.25
CA PRO A 12 13.12 -24.23 -1.97
C PRO A 12 13.50 -22.74 -1.99
N ALA A 13 14.63 -22.39 -2.64
CA ALA A 13 15.09 -21.02 -2.75
C ALA A 13 14.17 -20.18 -3.66
N GLU A 14 13.66 -20.77 -4.74
CA GLU A 14 12.70 -20.12 -5.62
C GLU A 14 11.36 -19.88 -4.92
N ILE A 15 10.88 -20.81 -4.11
CA ILE A 15 9.66 -20.62 -3.30
C ILE A 15 9.89 -19.53 -2.25
N ALA A 16 11.01 -19.58 -1.53
CA ALA A 16 11.33 -18.65 -0.45
C ALA A 16 11.41 -17.19 -0.90
N ARG A 17 11.72 -16.91 -2.16
CA ARG A 17 11.77 -15.53 -2.70
C ARG A 17 10.43 -15.00 -3.20
N ARG A 18 9.39 -15.84 -3.30
CA ARG A 18 8.07 -15.43 -3.81
C ARG A 18 7.21 -14.86 -2.70
N ARG A 19 6.45 -13.82 -3.02
CA ARG A 19 5.45 -13.20 -2.14
C ARG A 19 4.22 -12.91 -2.97
N THR A 20 3.08 -13.46 -2.56
CA THR A 20 1.82 -13.28 -3.26
C THR A 20 0.89 -12.47 -2.36
N PHE A 21 0.38 -11.35 -2.85
CA PHE A 21 -0.53 -10.50 -2.08
C PHE A 21 -1.67 -9.98 -2.95
N ALA A 22 -2.79 -9.69 -2.30
CA ALA A 22 -3.95 -9.05 -2.92
C ALA A 22 -4.08 -7.61 -2.42
N ILE A 23 -4.74 -6.77 -3.22
CA ILE A 23 -5.19 -5.45 -2.78
C ILE A 23 -6.70 -5.50 -2.61
N ILE A 24 -7.16 -5.15 -1.41
CA ILE A 24 -8.58 -5.06 -1.05
C ILE A 24 -8.95 -3.62 -0.74
N SER A 25 -10.13 -3.19 -1.18
CA SER A 25 -10.62 -1.84 -0.92
C SER A 25 -12.08 -1.68 -1.26
N HIS A 26 -12.68 -0.61 -0.77
CA HIS A 26 -13.92 -0.09 -1.34
C HIS A 26 -13.68 0.43 -2.77
N PRO A 27 -14.70 0.42 -3.66
CA PRO A 27 -14.62 1.11 -4.96
C PRO A 27 -14.17 2.56 -4.81
N ASP A 28 -13.36 3.03 -5.75
CA ASP A 28 -12.79 4.40 -5.78
C ASP A 28 -11.79 4.76 -4.66
N ALA A 29 -11.46 3.87 -3.74
CA ALA A 29 -10.40 4.13 -2.74
C ALA A 29 -8.99 4.28 -3.36
N GLY A 30 -8.82 3.88 -4.62
CA GLY A 30 -7.58 4.05 -5.38
C GLY A 30 -6.79 2.76 -5.61
N LYS A 31 -7.46 1.59 -5.49
CA LYS A 31 -6.87 0.27 -5.71
C LYS A 31 -6.08 0.18 -7.02
N THR A 32 -6.73 0.47 -8.15
CA THR A 32 -6.11 0.39 -9.49
C THR A 32 -4.90 1.33 -9.61
N THR A 33 -4.99 2.53 -9.04
CA THR A 33 -3.87 3.48 -9.04
C THR A 33 -2.68 2.94 -8.23
N LEU A 34 -2.94 2.33 -7.07
CA LEU A 34 -1.89 1.72 -6.25
C LEU A 34 -1.27 0.51 -6.96
N THR A 35 -2.09 -0.35 -7.58
CA THR A 35 -1.64 -1.47 -8.41
C THR A 35 -0.66 -1.00 -9.51
N GLU A 36 -1.03 0.05 -10.24
CA GLU A 36 -0.14 0.61 -11.27
C GLU A 36 1.15 1.18 -10.71
N LYS A 37 1.11 1.80 -9.53
CA LYS A 37 2.32 2.30 -8.86
C LYS A 37 3.24 1.16 -8.43
N PHE A 38 2.73 0.07 -7.89
CA PHE A 38 3.55 -1.12 -7.59
C PHE A 38 4.22 -1.66 -8.85
N LEU A 39 3.50 -1.77 -9.95
CA LEU A 39 4.05 -2.25 -11.22
C LEU A 39 5.08 -1.30 -11.82
N LEU A 40 4.83 0.01 -11.70
CA LEU A 40 5.77 1.03 -12.16
C LEU A 40 7.08 0.98 -11.36
N PHE A 41 7.00 0.99 -10.04
CA PHE A 41 8.18 0.99 -9.16
C PHE A 41 8.88 -0.38 -9.14
N GLY A 42 8.16 -1.46 -9.39
CA GLY A 42 8.71 -2.78 -9.63
C GLY A 42 9.30 -2.96 -11.04
N GLY A 43 9.26 -1.93 -11.90
CA GLY A 43 9.82 -1.98 -13.25
C GLY A 43 9.04 -2.86 -14.24
N ALA A 44 7.85 -3.35 -13.86
CA ALA A 44 7.02 -4.18 -14.72
C ALA A 44 6.30 -3.38 -15.83
N ILE A 45 6.09 -2.09 -15.60
CA ILE A 45 5.56 -1.13 -16.58
C ILE A 45 6.43 0.12 -16.62
N GLN A 46 6.46 0.79 -17.78
CA GLN A 46 7.28 2.00 -17.98
C GLN A 46 6.53 3.29 -17.66
N MET A 47 5.21 3.27 -17.64
CA MET A 47 4.37 4.43 -17.40
C MET A 47 3.04 4.00 -16.79
N ALA A 48 2.65 4.65 -15.68
CA ALA A 48 1.32 4.47 -15.09
C ALA A 48 0.29 5.38 -15.79
N GLY A 49 -0.93 4.88 -16.01
CA GLY A 49 -2.06 5.67 -16.43
C GLY A 49 -2.72 6.34 -15.22
N GLN A 50 -3.21 7.57 -15.38
CA GLN A 50 -4.05 8.19 -14.37
C GLN A 50 -5.51 7.81 -14.63
N VAL A 51 -6.17 7.18 -13.67
CA VAL A 51 -7.63 6.99 -13.70
C VAL A 51 -8.28 8.35 -13.44
N ARG A 52 -8.69 9.05 -14.49
CA ARG A 52 -9.53 10.25 -14.36
C ARG A 52 -11.00 9.85 -14.27
N ALA A 53 -11.64 10.21 -13.19
CA ALA A 53 -13.09 10.22 -13.09
C ALA A 53 -13.66 11.23 -14.11
N LYS A 54 -14.48 10.75 -15.06
CA LYS A 54 -15.25 11.46 -16.09
C LYS A 54 -14.45 12.10 -17.24
N GLY A 55 -14.52 11.48 -18.39
CA GLY A 55 -14.39 12.09 -19.72
C GLY A 55 -12.99 12.12 -20.30
N GLU A 56 -12.52 11.09 -20.83
CA GLU A 56 -11.32 10.72 -21.58
C GLU A 56 -10.45 9.72 -20.82
N ALA A 57 -10.82 8.47 -20.99
CA ALA A 57 -10.16 7.34 -20.36
C ALA A 57 -8.77 7.13 -20.94
N ARG A 58 -7.73 7.57 -20.23
CA ARG A 58 -6.43 6.92 -20.35
C ARG A 58 -6.58 5.54 -19.69
N ARG A 59 -6.49 4.52 -20.52
CA ARG A 59 -6.68 3.11 -20.19
C ARG A 59 -5.61 2.69 -19.19
N THR A 60 -6.02 2.20 -18.01
CA THR A 60 -5.13 1.55 -17.06
C THR A 60 -4.65 0.22 -17.67
N ARG A 61 -3.39 -0.14 -17.43
CA ARG A 61 -2.81 -1.37 -17.98
C ARG A 61 -3.27 -2.63 -17.25
N SER A 62 -3.85 -2.49 -16.06
CA SER A 62 -4.44 -3.57 -15.28
C SER A 62 -5.84 -3.99 -15.79
N ASP A 63 -6.54 -3.13 -16.54
CA ASP A 63 -7.88 -3.39 -17.03
C ASP A 63 -7.82 -3.99 -18.45
N PHE A 64 -7.76 -5.31 -18.54
CA PHE A 64 -7.58 -6.03 -19.81
C PHE A 64 -8.87 -6.31 -20.57
N MET A 65 -10.01 -6.40 -19.91
CA MET A 65 -11.29 -6.70 -20.52
C MET A 65 -11.98 -5.46 -21.07
N ALA A 66 -12.68 -5.58 -22.20
CA ALA A 66 -13.46 -4.49 -22.79
C ALA A 66 -14.50 -3.91 -21.80
N MET A 67 -15.14 -4.78 -21.02
CA MET A 67 -16.13 -4.40 -20.01
C MET A 67 -15.50 -3.57 -18.86
N GLU A 68 -14.28 -3.87 -18.47
CA GLU A 68 -13.52 -3.10 -17.46
C GLU A 68 -13.18 -1.73 -18.00
N LYS A 69 -12.79 -1.65 -19.29
CA LYS A 69 -12.47 -0.37 -19.96
C LYS A 69 -13.68 0.54 -20.10
N ASP A 70 -14.84 -0.04 -20.40
CA ASP A 70 -16.08 0.73 -20.60
C ASP A 70 -16.67 1.24 -19.28
N ARG A 71 -16.52 0.48 -18.20
CA ARG A 71 -17.02 0.83 -16.86
C ARG A 71 -16.00 1.53 -15.99
N GLY A 72 -14.70 1.46 -16.32
CA GLY A 72 -13.59 2.00 -15.51
C GLY A 72 -13.40 1.27 -14.18
N ILE A 73 -13.79 -0.01 -14.12
CA ILE A 73 -13.71 -0.88 -12.94
C ILE A 73 -13.11 -2.23 -13.31
N SER A 74 -12.34 -2.82 -12.40
CA SER A 74 -11.85 -4.19 -12.55
C SER A 74 -12.97 -5.19 -12.28
N VAL A 75 -13.25 -6.06 -13.25
CA VAL A 75 -14.34 -7.05 -13.21
C VAL A 75 -13.82 -8.44 -12.87
N SER A 76 -12.57 -8.74 -13.23
CA SER A 76 -11.95 -10.04 -12.99
C SER A 76 -10.65 -9.90 -12.22
N ALA A 77 -10.31 -10.95 -11.44
CA ALA A 77 -9.01 -11.03 -10.79
C ALA A 77 -7.90 -11.23 -11.84
N SER A 78 -6.87 -10.42 -11.79
CA SER A 78 -5.68 -10.55 -12.63
C SER A 78 -4.41 -10.70 -11.77
N ALA A 79 -3.52 -11.60 -12.18
CA ALA A 79 -2.24 -11.78 -11.50
C ALA A 79 -1.13 -11.09 -12.30
N MET A 80 -0.37 -10.23 -11.64
CA MET A 80 0.76 -9.51 -12.21
C MET A 80 1.99 -9.76 -11.36
N SER A 81 3.16 -9.89 -12.00
CA SER A 81 4.39 -10.17 -11.27
C SER A 81 5.45 -9.13 -11.56
N PHE A 82 6.24 -8.81 -10.54
CA PHE A 82 7.43 -7.96 -10.66
C PHE A 82 8.52 -8.43 -9.70
N ASP A 83 9.75 -8.10 -10.01
CA ASP A 83 10.88 -8.39 -9.15
C ASP A 83 11.28 -7.12 -8.38
N PHE A 84 11.65 -7.29 -7.11
CA PHE A 84 12.10 -6.21 -6.26
C PHE A 84 13.30 -6.62 -5.42
N MET A 85 14.36 -5.80 -5.51
CA MET A 85 15.60 -6.03 -4.76
C MET A 85 15.51 -5.39 -3.37
N ASN A 86 15.63 -6.20 -2.32
CA ASN A 86 15.69 -5.70 -0.95
C ASN A 86 16.89 -6.31 -0.21
N LYS A 87 17.79 -5.48 0.29
CA LYS A 87 19.01 -5.90 1.05
C LYS A 87 19.77 -7.04 0.38
N GLY A 88 19.96 -6.98 -0.94
CA GLY A 88 20.69 -7.98 -1.71
C GLY A 88 19.90 -9.25 -2.08
N THR A 89 18.66 -9.38 -1.61
CA THR A 89 17.75 -10.48 -1.99
C THR A 89 16.78 -10.01 -3.06
N ASN A 90 16.70 -10.76 -4.16
CA ASN A 90 15.71 -10.49 -5.21
C ASN A 90 14.41 -11.24 -4.91
N PHE A 91 13.39 -10.53 -4.47
CA PHE A 91 12.03 -11.05 -4.24
C PHE A 91 11.22 -10.98 -5.53
N ARG A 92 10.40 -11.99 -5.76
CA ARG A 92 9.37 -11.98 -6.81
C ARG A 92 8.00 -11.78 -6.17
N PHE A 93 7.44 -10.63 -6.41
CA PHE A 93 6.08 -10.32 -5.98
C PHE A 93 5.07 -10.74 -7.03
N ASN A 94 4.00 -11.39 -6.58
CA ASN A 94 2.81 -11.66 -7.37
C ASN A 94 1.68 -10.83 -6.77
N LEU A 95 1.30 -9.80 -7.47
CA LEU A 95 0.16 -8.97 -7.12
C LEU A 95 -1.09 -9.55 -7.76
N VAL A 96 -2.07 -9.87 -6.96
CA VAL A 96 -3.38 -10.32 -7.43
C VAL A 96 -4.36 -9.16 -7.25
N ASP A 97 -4.75 -8.54 -8.37
CA ASP A 97 -5.75 -7.48 -8.37
C ASP A 97 -7.14 -8.09 -8.24
N THR A 98 -7.90 -7.69 -7.23
CA THR A 98 -9.25 -8.18 -6.96
C THR A 98 -10.29 -7.25 -7.56
N PRO A 99 -11.45 -7.77 -8.02
CA PRO A 99 -12.57 -6.91 -8.40
C PRO A 99 -12.97 -5.99 -7.24
N GLY A 100 -13.06 -4.68 -7.50
CA GLY A 100 -13.41 -3.70 -6.47
C GLY A 100 -14.92 -3.56 -6.24
N HIS A 101 -15.76 -4.13 -7.10
CA HIS A 101 -17.21 -3.95 -7.04
C HIS A 101 -17.89 -5.04 -6.22
N SER A 102 -18.94 -4.70 -5.47
CA SER A 102 -19.69 -5.63 -4.61
C SER A 102 -20.28 -6.82 -5.35
N ASP A 103 -20.58 -6.65 -6.64
CA ASP A 103 -21.20 -7.69 -7.49
C ASP A 103 -20.25 -8.87 -7.80
N PHE A 104 -18.93 -8.68 -7.58
CA PHE A 104 -17.89 -9.69 -7.84
C PHE A 104 -17.27 -10.28 -6.55
N SER A 105 -18.00 -10.25 -5.44
CA SER A 105 -17.51 -10.67 -4.14
C SER A 105 -17.02 -12.12 -4.10
N GLU A 106 -17.66 -13.04 -4.85
CA GLU A 106 -17.26 -14.46 -4.87
C GLU A 106 -15.87 -14.65 -5.48
N ASP A 107 -15.56 -13.97 -6.59
CA ASP A 107 -14.23 -14.03 -7.21
C ASP A 107 -13.17 -13.42 -6.31
N THR A 108 -13.50 -12.35 -5.58
CA THR A 108 -12.62 -11.77 -4.58
C THR A 108 -12.34 -12.75 -3.44
N TYR A 109 -13.35 -13.45 -2.94
CA TYR A 109 -13.18 -14.46 -1.89
C TYR A 109 -12.29 -15.62 -2.35
N ARG A 110 -12.48 -16.11 -3.57
CA ARG A 110 -11.62 -17.14 -4.17
C ARG A 110 -10.19 -16.65 -4.31
N THR A 111 -10.00 -15.41 -4.76
CA THR A 111 -8.68 -14.80 -4.92
C THR A 111 -7.94 -14.73 -3.58
N LEU A 112 -8.60 -14.32 -2.51
CA LEU A 112 -8.01 -14.25 -1.17
C LEU A 112 -7.60 -15.62 -0.60
N THR A 113 -8.06 -16.74 -1.18
CA THR A 113 -7.54 -18.07 -0.81
C THR A 113 -6.15 -18.38 -1.36
N ALA A 114 -5.69 -17.63 -2.35
CA ALA A 114 -4.47 -17.92 -3.09
C ALA A 114 -3.32 -16.95 -2.76
N VAL A 115 -3.50 -16.09 -1.74
CA VAL A 115 -2.52 -15.07 -1.37
C VAL A 115 -1.97 -15.28 0.04
N ASP A 116 -0.76 -14.77 0.28
CA ASP A 116 -0.04 -14.87 1.56
C ASP A 116 -0.33 -13.68 2.48
N ALA A 117 -0.78 -12.55 1.91
CA ALA A 117 -1.09 -11.31 2.63
C ALA A 117 -2.06 -10.44 1.84
N ALA A 118 -2.63 -9.42 2.48
CA ALA A 118 -3.46 -8.42 1.83
C ALA A 118 -2.98 -6.99 2.12
N VAL A 119 -3.12 -6.11 1.13
CA VAL A 119 -3.00 -4.66 1.30
C VAL A 119 -4.40 -4.08 1.28
N MET A 120 -4.86 -3.58 2.42
CA MET A 120 -6.15 -2.91 2.56
C MET A 120 -5.98 -1.43 2.27
N VAL A 121 -6.71 -0.91 1.29
CA VAL A 121 -6.66 0.51 0.91
C VAL A 121 -7.88 1.23 1.44
N ILE A 122 -7.65 2.27 2.23
CA ILE A 122 -8.66 3.15 2.82
C ILE A 122 -8.54 4.54 2.19
N ASP A 123 -9.66 5.15 1.86
CA ASP A 123 -9.72 6.55 1.43
C ASP A 123 -9.66 7.46 2.67
N GLY A 124 -8.65 8.33 2.76
CA GLY A 124 -8.45 9.21 3.91
C GLY A 124 -9.60 10.17 4.21
N ALA A 125 -10.45 10.47 3.23
CA ALA A 125 -11.64 11.29 3.45
C ALA A 125 -12.85 10.48 3.95
N LYS A 126 -12.95 9.20 3.54
CA LYS A 126 -14.14 8.37 3.79
C LYS A 126 -13.98 7.40 4.96
N GLY A 127 -12.74 7.01 5.29
CA GLY A 127 -12.47 6.03 6.34
C GLY A 127 -12.81 4.58 5.93
N VAL A 128 -13.28 3.78 6.88
CA VAL A 128 -13.60 2.36 6.68
C VAL A 128 -15.00 2.21 6.10
N GLU A 129 -15.06 1.94 4.81
CA GLU A 129 -16.32 1.75 4.10
C GLU A 129 -16.79 0.29 4.15
N SER A 130 -18.07 0.05 3.97
CA SER A 130 -18.74 -1.26 4.16
C SER A 130 -18.12 -2.41 3.36
N GLN A 131 -17.65 -2.16 2.14
CA GLN A 131 -17.00 -3.20 1.34
C GLN A 131 -15.61 -3.57 1.89
N THR A 132 -14.86 -2.58 2.37
CA THR A 132 -13.57 -2.80 3.03
C THR A 132 -13.74 -3.68 4.25
N GLN A 133 -14.74 -3.41 5.08
CA GLN A 133 -15.05 -4.19 6.28
C GLN A 133 -15.38 -5.65 5.93
N LYS A 134 -16.23 -5.89 4.91
CA LYS A 134 -16.55 -7.26 4.46
C LYS A 134 -15.32 -8.02 4.00
N LEU A 135 -14.44 -7.38 3.23
CA LEU A 135 -13.22 -8.00 2.73
C LEU A 135 -12.21 -8.26 3.84
N PHE A 136 -12.13 -7.35 4.82
CA PHE A 136 -11.34 -7.54 6.01
C PHE A 136 -11.79 -8.78 6.80
N GLU A 137 -13.10 -8.97 7.00
CA GLU A 137 -13.63 -10.16 7.68
C GLU A 137 -13.21 -11.45 6.98
N VAL A 138 -13.17 -11.46 5.65
CA VAL A 138 -12.68 -12.63 4.89
C VAL A 138 -11.19 -12.88 5.14
N CYS A 139 -10.38 -11.82 5.18
CA CYS A 139 -8.96 -11.93 5.50
C CYS A 139 -8.76 -12.45 6.92
N ARG A 140 -9.53 -11.94 7.91
CA ARG A 140 -9.47 -12.36 9.30
C ARG A 140 -9.85 -13.84 9.48
N MET A 141 -10.92 -14.31 8.81
CA MET A 141 -11.30 -15.74 8.85
C MET A 141 -10.23 -16.68 8.29
N ARG A 142 -9.24 -16.15 7.60
CA ARG A 142 -8.15 -16.90 6.96
C ARG A 142 -6.79 -16.64 7.58
N ASP A 143 -6.75 -15.88 8.67
CA ASP A 143 -5.51 -15.45 9.33
C ASP A 143 -4.50 -14.79 8.35
N LEU A 144 -5.02 -14.05 7.35
CA LEU A 144 -4.17 -13.34 6.40
C LEU A 144 -3.61 -12.07 7.04
N PRO A 145 -2.29 -11.89 7.06
CA PRO A 145 -1.69 -10.62 7.48
C PRO A 145 -2.16 -9.46 6.61
N ILE A 146 -2.47 -8.32 7.23
CA ILE A 146 -3.01 -7.14 6.54
C ILE A 146 -2.09 -5.95 6.78
N LEU A 147 -1.67 -5.32 5.68
CA LEU A 147 -1.08 -3.99 5.69
C LEU A 147 -2.16 -2.98 5.29
N THR A 148 -2.44 -2.00 6.15
CA THR A 148 -3.37 -0.92 5.82
C THR A 148 -2.66 0.25 5.17
N PHE A 149 -3.20 0.73 4.06
CA PHE A 149 -2.69 1.89 3.32
C PHE A 149 -3.77 2.98 3.26
N CYS A 150 -3.57 4.07 4.02
CA CYS A 150 -4.42 5.26 3.95
C CYS A 150 -4.03 6.08 2.71
N ASN A 151 -4.92 6.13 1.74
CA ASN A 151 -4.70 6.77 0.45
C ASN A 151 -5.35 8.16 0.38
N LYS A 152 -4.89 8.96 -0.57
CA LYS A 152 -5.42 10.30 -0.89
C LYS A 152 -5.21 11.35 0.20
N MET A 153 -4.17 11.19 1.00
CA MET A 153 -3.78 12.18 2.02
C MET A 153 -3.38 13.54 1.42
N ASP A 154 -3.11 13.58 0.12
CA ASP A 154 -2.87 14.81 -0.69
C ASP A 154 -4.17 15.57 -1.05
N ARG A 155 -5.31 15.11 -0.59
CA ARG A 155 -6.63 15.73 -0.76
C ARG A 155 -7.21 16.09 0.60
N GLU A 156 -8.37 16.72 0.62
CA GLU A 156 -9.14 16.90 1.85
C GLU A 156 -9.40 15.52 2.47
N SER A 157 -8.81 15.30 3.63
CA SER A 157 -8.93 14.06 4.39
C SER A 157 -9.27 14.36 5.85
N ARG A 158 -9.72 13.33 6.55
CA ARG A 158 -9.97 13.38 7.99
C ARG A 158 -8.64 13.41 8.75
N ASP A 159 -8.71 13.71 10.04
CA ASP A 159 -7.56 13.59 10.94
C ASP A 159 -7.05 12.15 10.98
N VAL A 160 -5.73 11.97 11.07
CA VAL A 160 -5.09 10.65 11.00
C VAL A 160 -5.46 9.79 12.21
N PHE A 161 -5.55 10.39 13.40
CA PHE A 161 -5.95 9.67 14.62
C PHE A 161 -7.40 9.21 14.53
N GLU A 162 -8.31 10.05 14.02
CA GLU A 162 -9.71 9.65 13.79
C GLU A 162 -9.82 8.45 12.84
N ILE A 163 -8.97 8.38 11.79
CA ILE A 163 -8.95 7.25 10.86
C ILE A 163 -8.43 5.99 11.58
N ILE A 164 -7.40 6.12 12.41
CA ILE A 164 -6.86 5.00 13.18
C ILE A 164 -7.89 4.47 14.18
N ASP A 165 -8.53 5.37 14.94
CA ASP A 165 -9.57 5.00 15.89
C ASP A 165 -10.73 4.26 15.18
N GLU A 166 -11.16 4.75 14.04
CA GLU A 166 -12.20 4.09 13.23
C GLU A 166 -11.76 2.69 12.75
N ILE A 167 -10.50 2.52 12.35
CA ILE A 167 -9.96 1.20 11.96
C ILE A 167 -10.00 0.27 13.15
N GLN A 168 -9.52 0.70 14.32
CA GLN A 168 -9.49 -0.10 15.53
C GLN A 168 -10.89 -0.49 16.00
N GLU A 169 -11.83 0.45 16.02
CA GLU A 169 -13.21 0.22 16.45
C GLU A 169 -13.98 -0.68 15.47
N ASN A 170 -13.95 -0.36 14.16
CA ASN A 170 -14.77 -1.05 13.18
C ASN A 170 -14.23 -2.44 12.82
N LEU A 171 -12.91 -2.64 12.92
CA LEU A 171 -12.28 -3.90 12.55
C LEU A 171 -11.84 -4.73 13.77
N ALA A 172 -11.91 -4.16 14.97
CA ALA A 172 -11.49 -4.80 16.22
C ALA A 172 -10.05 -5.36 16.13
N ILE A 173 -9.11 -4.51 15.74
CA ILE A 173 -7.68 -4.80 15.63
C ILE A 173 -6.85 -3.69 16.26
N ASP A 174 -5.68 -4.03 16.76
CA ASP A 174 -4.68 -3.04 17.13
C ASP A 174 -3.95 -2.53 15.88
N VAL A 175 -3.62 -1.24 15.85
CA VAL A 175 -2.94 -0.58 14.74
C VAL A 175 -1.58 -0.06 15.18
N THR A 176 -0.55 -0.38 14.41
CA THR A 176 0.78 0.19 14.56
C THR A 176 1.16 0.96 13.30
N PRO A 177 1.32 2.29 13.36
CA PRO A 177 1.74 3.07 12.21
C PRO A 177 3.17 2.74 11.76
N ALA A 178 3.35 2.43 10.49
CA ALA A 178 4.66 2.23 9.87
C ALA A 178 5.22 3.52 9.26
N SER A 179 4.34 4.44 8.88
CA SER A 179 4.67 5.77 8.36
C SER A 179 3.62 6.78 8.77
N TRP A 180 4.03 8.05 8.84
CA TRP A 180 3.14 9.14 9.22
C TRP A 180 3.12 10.23 8.15
N PRO A 181 1.96 10.78 7.76
CA PRO A 181 1.90 11.86 6.77
C PRO A 181 2.44 13.17 7.35
N ILE A 182 3.14 13.93 6.53
CA ILE A 182 3.61 15.27 6.85
C ILE A 182 2.68 16.26 6.19
N GLY A 183 1.77 16.80 6.96
CA GLY A 183 0.64 17.58 6.49
C GLY A 183 -0.44 16.71 5.83
N VAL A 184 -1.59 17.31 5.54
CA VAL A 184 -2.73 16.68 4.86
C VAL A 184 -3.30 17.66 3.83
N GLY A 185 -4.00 17.15 2.83
CA GLY A 185 -4.61 17.98 1.80
C GLY A 185 -3.59 18.78 1.00
N ARG A 186 -3.77 20.10 0.96
CA ARG A 186 -2.86 21.00 0.23
C ARG A 186 -1.48 21.12 0.87
N ASP A 187 -1.39 20.87 2.17
CA ASP A 187 -0.16 20.96 2.95
C ASP A 187 0.61 19.63 2.98
N PHE A 188 0.05 18.57 2.39
CA PHE A 188 0.74 17.28 2.28
C PHE A 188 2.01 17.39 1.44
N ILE A 189 3.15 17.10 2.05
CA ILE A 189 4.46 17.15 1.38
C ILE A 189 5.13 15.79 1.25
N GLY A 190 4.66 14.79 1.99
CA GLY A 190 5.23 13.45 2.01
C GLY A 190 4.91 12.69 3.29
N CYS A 191 5.72 11.69 3.59
CA CYS A 191 5.58 10.88 4.79
C CYS A 191 6.92 10.73 5.52
N TYR A 192 6.83 10.55 6.83
CA TYR A 192 7.92 10.07 7.66
C TYR A 192 7.80 8.55 7.81
N ASP A 193 8.82 7.79 7.39
CA ASP A 193 8.91 6.34 7.60
C ASP A 193 9.42 6.11 9.03
N ILE A 194 8.51 5.70 9.92
CA ILE A 194 8.81 5.47 11.35
C ILE A 194 9.76 4.29 11.54
N LEU A 195 9.69 3.30 10.64
CA LEU A 195 10.46 2.06 10.78
C LEU A 195 11.92 2.20 10.36
N ARG A 196 12.22 3.19 9.50
CA ARG A 196 13.55 3.36 8.91
C ARG A 196 14.19 4.71 9.18
N ASP A 197 13.51 5.59 9.91
CA ASP A 197 13.92 6.97 10.12
C ASP A 197 14.26 7.67 8.79
N ARG A 198 13.24 7.76 7.92
CA ARG A 198 13.39 8.36 6.59
C ARG A 198 12.27 9.33 6.28
N LEU A 199 12.68 10.37 5.57
CA LEU A 199 11.76 11.35 5.00
C LEU A 199 11.50 11.00 3.54
N GLU A 200 10.25 10.69 3.22
CA GLU A 200 9.79 10.35 1.87
C GLU A 200 8.98 11.51 1.32
N LEU A 201 9.63 12.41 0.59
CA LEU A 201 9.01 13.62 0.04
C LEU A 201 8.33 13.34 -1.29
N MET A 202 7.17 13.93 -1.52
CA MET A 202 6.45 13.84 -2.77
C MET A 202 6.96 14.89 -3.76
N ASP A 203 7.38 14.46 -4.96
CA ASP A 203 7.62 15.38 -6.06
C ASP A 203 6.27 15.90 -6.61
N ARG A 204 5.95 17.16 -6.35
CA ARG A 204 4.70 17.78 -6.81
C ARG A 204 4.69 18.01 -8.33
N ALA A 205 5.84 18.10 -8.97
CA ALA A 205 5.97 18.35 -10.41
C ALA A 205 5.80 17.04 -11.20
N ASP A 206 6.30 15.93 -10.68
CA ASP A 206 6.19 14.61 -11.32
C ASP A 206 5.79 13.52 -10.31
N ARG A 207 4.48 13.33 -10.17
CA ARG A 207 3.89 12.31 -9.28
C ARG A 207 4.22 10.86 -9.66
N ASN A 208 4.86 10.63 -10.81
CA ASN A 208 5.30 9.31 -11.26
C ASN A 208 6.78 9.04 -10.94
N LYS A 209 7.48 10.07 -10.51
CA LYS A 209 8.87 9.95 -10.07
C LYS A 209 8.91 9.38 -8.65
N VAL A 210 9.80 8.44 -8.43
CA VAL A 210 10.13 8.01 -7.06
C VAL A 210 10.70 9.22 -6.34
N SER A 211 10.07 9.61 -5.24
CA SER A 211 10.59 10.69 -4.40
C SER A 211 11.98 10.32 -3.86
N GLU A 212 12.77 11.31 -3.62
CA GLU A 212 14.06 11.12 -2.97
C GLU A 212 13.82 10.74 -1.51
N SER A 213 14.32 9.57 -1.11
CA SER A 213 14.25 9.11 0.27
C SER A 213 15.46 9.66 1.02
N ILE A 214 15.20 10.51 2.01
CA ILE A 214 16.24 11.18 2.80
C ILE A 214 16.39 10.45 4.13
N ALA A 215 17.56 9.85 4.35
CA ALA A 215 17.88 9.24 5.64
C ALA A 215 18.11 10.32 6.70
N ILE A 216 17.48 10.15 7.85
CA ILE A 216 17.57 11.05 9.01
C ILE A 216 17.88 10.24 10.26
N GLU A 217 18.39 10.93 11.30
CA GLU A 217 18.76 10.35 12.58
C GLU A 217 17.73 10.69 13.67
N GLY A 218 16.46 10.28 13.41
CA GLY A 218 15.34 10.57 14.31
C GLY A 218 14.72 11.95 14.09
N LEU A 219 13.77 12.31 14.97
CA LEU A 219 12.95 13.53 14.84
C LEU A 219 13.70 14.84 15.17
N ASP A 220 14.87 14.73 15.79
CA ASP A 220 15.70 15.89 16.14
C ASP A 220 16.79 16.18 15.10
N ASP A 221 16.86 15.38 14.03
CA ASP A 221 17.82 15.60 12.94
C ASP A 221 17.58 16.98 12.31
N PRO A 222 18.61 17.85 12.27
CA PRO A 222 18.49 19.19 11.69
C PRO A 222 18.10 19.16 10.19
N LYS A 223 18.37 18.08 9.46
CA LYS A 223 17.94 17.89 8.08
C LYS A 223 16.42 17.97 7.91
N LEU A 224 15.64 17.61 8.94
CA LEU A 224 14.19 17.75 8.88
C LEU A 224 13.78 19.22 8.67
N ALA A 225 14.45 20.16 9.36
CA ALA A 225 14.16 21.58 9.23
C ALA A 225 14.56 22.17 7.87
N GLU A 226 15.42 21.48 7.11
CA GLU A 226 15.80 21.89 5.76
C GLU A 226 14.70 21.55 4.73
N HIS A 227 13.90 20.52 5.00
CA HIS A 227 12.93 19.96 4.05
C HIS A 227 11.47 20.13 4.48
N VAL A 228 11.21 20.28 5.77
CA VAL A 228 9.86 20.35 6.35
C VAL A 228 9.62 21.74 6.94
N PRO A 229 8.55 22.47 6.57
CA PRO A 229 8.18 23.73 7.19
C PRO A 229 8.02 23.59 8.72
N ALA A 230 8.47 24.62 9.47
CA ALA A 230 8.53 24.56 10.93
C ALA A 230 7.21 24.14 11.60
N ALA A 231 6.08 24.68 11.16
CA ALA A 231 4.77 24.33 11.72
C ALA A 231 4.39 22.85 11.47
N LEU A 232 4.73 22.30 10.30
CA LEU A 232 4.47 20.88 9.99
C LEU A 232 5.45 19.98 10.75
N LEU A 233 6.66 20.43 10.99
CA LEU A 233 7.66 19.69 11.77
C LEU A 233 7.27 19.61 13.26
N GLU A 234 6.79 20.71 13.83
CA GLU A 234 6.28 20.75 15.20
C GLU A 234 5.10 19.77 15.36
N LYS A 235 4.12 19.86 14.47
CA LYS A 235 2.98 18.93 14.46
C LYS A 235 3.42 17.47 14.28
N LEU A 236 4.36 17.18 13.39
CA LEU A 236 4.91 15.83 13.19
C LEU A 236 5.51 15.27 14.49
N ARG A 237 6.25 16.11 15.24
CA ARG A 237 6.85 15.68 16.52
C ARG A 237 5.79 15.38 17.57
N GLU A 238 4.80 16.25 17.71
CA GLU A 238 3.68 16.04 18.63
C GLU A 238 2.89 14.78 18.28
N ASP A 239 2.54 14.60 17.01
CA ASP A 239 1.80 13.42 16.54
C ASP A 239 2.58 12.12 16.82
N LEU A 240 3.89 12.10 16.52
CA LEU A 240 4.70 10.90 16.71
C LEU A 240 5.04 10.62 18.19
N GLU A 241 5.05 11.63 19.06
CA GLU A 241 5.10 11.44 20.50
C GLU A 241 3.84 10.72 20.99
N MET A 242 2.65 11.18 20.57
CA MET A 242 1.38 10.51 20.88
C MET A 242 1.33 9.07 20.32
N VAL A 243 1.81 8.85 19.10
CA VAL A 243 1.88 7.50 18.51
C VAL A 243 2.73 6.57 19.38
N ARG A 244 3.89 7.04 19.86
CA ARG A 244 4.78 6.24 20.72
C ARG A 244 4.20 5.93 22.09
N GLU A 245 3.38 6.83 22.62
CA GLU A 245 2.75 6.65 23.94
C GLU A 245 1.49 5.78 23.88
N LEU A 246 0.69 5.91 22.84
CA LEU A 246 -0.65 5.33 22.76
C LEU A 246 -0.72 4.05 21.95
N MET A 247 0.23 3.80 21.05
CA MET A 247 0.16 2.68 20.12
C MET A 247 1.25 1.64 20.40
N PRO A 248 0.94 0.34 20.21
CA PRO A 248 1.95 -0.69 20.39
C PRO A 248 3.10 -0.50 19.38
N PRO A 249 4.36 -0.71 19.78
CA PRO A 249 5.46 -0.69 18.84
C PRO A 249 5.37 -1.88 17.88
N LEU A 250 5.76 -1.68 16.62
CA LEU A 250 5.82 -2.78 15.67
C LEU A 250 6.87 -3.81 16.12
N ASP A 251 6.42 -5.00 16.45
CA ASP A 251 7.29 -6.13 16.70
C ASP A 251 7.53 -6.91 15.41
N ALA A 252 8.71 -6.70 14.82
CA ALA A 252 9.09 -7.35 13.58
C ALA A 252 9.21 -8.89 13.71
N ALA A 253 9.43 -9.41 14.92
CA ALA A 253 9.48 -10.85 15.17
C ALA A 253 8.07 -11.44 15.17
N LEU A 254 7.12 -10.84 15.88
CA LEU A 254 5.71 -11.25 15.86
C LEU A 254 5.12 -11.15 14.46
N MET A 255 5.46 -10.09 13.72
CA MET A 255 5.04 -9.93 12.34
C MET A 255 5.58 -11.05 11.44
N ALA A 256 6.82 -11.47 11.64
CA ALA A 256 7.43 -12.56 10.87
C ALA A 256 6.82 -13.93 11.20
N GLU A 257 6.33 -14.12 12.42
CA GLU A 257 5.66 -15.33 12.88
C GLU A 257 4.17 -15.38 12.50
N GLY A 258 3.62 -14.29 11.95
CA GLY A 258 2.21 -14.19 11.60
C GLY A 258 1.28 -14.11 12.84
N SER A 259 1.81 -13.66 13.95
CA SER A 259 1.13 -13.58 15.26
C SER A 259 0.73 -12.14 15.61
N LEU A 260 0.32 -11.36 14.63
CA LEU A 260 -0.23 -10.01 14.83
C LEU A 260 -1.74 -10.05 14.90
#